data_93c6f08493b7093b8dbe290e708277ed
#
_entry.id   93c6f08493b7093b8dbe290e708277ed
#
_cell.length_a   1.000
_cell.length_b   1.000
_cell.length_c   1.000
_cell.angle_alpha   90.00
_cell.angle_beta   90.00
_cell.angle_gamma   90.00
#
_symmetry.space_group_name_H-M   'P 1'
#
loop_
_entity.id
_entity.type
_entity.pdbx_description
1 polymer ?
#
loop_
_entity_poly.entity_id
_entity_poly.type
_entity_poly.pdbx_seq_one_letter_code
_entity_poly.pdbx_strand_id
1 'polypeptide(L)'
;MCTAPPLAVDRLIGLAGASKNLVGRMEDGKLPIKMNTADLNAELTKLCRIISRLLDRDIFPWLDTANEPSEQQRERASTIIADRLTNSLADPEIRNTQERRQLDAIAKFLKDKGYTEQPHPASKPITDMKPGTYCFRLNLLMTKGQKVKVPVDVAIQPRRPAQDRLPLLIEAKSAGDFTNTNKRRKEEATKIHQLQAAYGETVPFVLFLCGYFGSDYLGYEAAEGIDWVWEHRIDDLVKLGL
;
A
#
# COMPACT_ATOMS: atom_id res chain seq x y z
N MET A 1 -12.69 12.89 -8.62
CA MET A 1 -14.02 12.26 -8.64
C MET A 1 -14.84 12.67 -9.86
N CYS A 2 -14.73 13.93 -10.29
CA CYS A 2 -15.50 14.49 -11.42
C CYS A 2 -14.92 14.18 -12.82
N THR A 3 -13.82 13.45 -12.92
CA THR A 3 -13.12 13.16 -14.19
C THR A 3 -13.28 11.72 -14.63
N ALA A 4 -13.12 11.47 -15.94
CA ALA A 4 -13.07 10.14 -16.52
C ALA A 4 -11.69 9.89 -17.17
N PRO A 5 -10.85 8.97 -16.61
CA PRO A 5 -11.05 8.27 -15.34
C PRO A 5 -10.93 9.20 -14.12
N PRO A 6 -11.40 8.80 -12.93
CA PRO A 6 -11.22 9.58 -11.72
C PRO A 6 -9.74 9.84 -11.45
N LEU A 7 -9.39 11.12 -11.29
CA LEU A 7 -8.00 11.55 -11.02
C LEU A 7 -7.70 11.56 -9.53
N ALA A 8 -6.61 10.92 -9.15
CA ALA A 8 -6.00 11.17 -7.87
C ALA A 8 -5.35 12.56 -7.85
N VAL A 9 -5.29 13.17 -6.67
CA VAL A 9 -4.75 14.53 -6.46
C VAL A 9 -3.31 14.67 -6.95
N ASP A 10 -2.45 13.70 -6.64
CA ASP A 10 -1.05 13.71 -7.10
C ASP A 10 -0.94 13.68 -8.64
N ARG A 11 -1.85 12.98 -9.34
CA ARG A 11 -1.91 13.00 -10.81
C ARG A 11 -2.37 14.35 -11.34
N LEU A 12 -3.38 14.97 -10.70
CA LEU A 12 -3.84 16.30 -11.07
C LEU A 12 -2.69 17.31 -10.94
N ILE A 13 -1.97 17.28 -9.83
CA ILE A 13 -0.79 18.13 -9.57
C ILE A 13 0.25 17.95 -10.68
N GLY A 14 0.62 16.70 -10.99
CA GLY A 14 1.61 16.40 -12.02
C GLY A 14 1.19 16.86 -13.42
N LEU A 15 -0.07 16.62 -13.81
CA LEU A 15 -0.60 17.03 -15.12
C LEU A 15 -0.73 18.56 -15.26
N ALA A 16 -1.10 19.25 -14.18
CA ALA A 16 -1.26 20.69 -14.17
C ALA A 16 0.08 21.45 -13.99
N GLY A 17 1.13 20.75 -13.54
CA GLY A 17 2.36 21.42 -13.10
C GLY A 17 2.12 22.38 -11.93
N ALA A 18 1.13 22.06 -11.07
CA ALA A 18 0.74 22.90 -9.95
C ALA A 18 1.55 22.56 -8.68
N SER A 19 1.57 23.50 -7.73
CA SER A 19 2.23 23.29 -6.45
C SER A 19 1.47 22.29 -5.57
N LYS A 20 2.16 21.25 -5.10
CA LYS A 20 1.59 20.26 -4.15
C LYS A 20 1.08 20.92 -2.86
N ASN A 21 1.80 21.91 -2.35
CA ASN A 21 1.41 22.67 -1.15
C ASN A 21 0.13 23.49 -1.37
N LEU A 22 -0.01 24.10 -2.54
CA LEU A 22 -1.22 24.83 -2.90
C LEU A 22 -2.44 23.89 -2.92
N VAL A 23 -2.34 22.80 -3.65
CA VAL A 23 -3.45 21.87 -3.81
C VAL A 23 -3.82 21.21 -2.47
N GLY A 24 -2.84 20.79 -1.67
CA GLY A 24 -3.10 20.24 -0.33
C GLY A 24 -3.81 21.24 0.59
N ARG A 25 -3.45 22.52 0.54
CA ARG A 25 -4.18 23.56 1.30
C ARG A 25 -5.62 23.74 0.81
N MET A 26 -5.82 23.67 -0.50
CA MET A 26 -7.18 23.77 -1.08
C MET A 26 -8.07 22.59 -0.67
N GLU A 27 -7.51 21.40 -0.55
CA GLU A 27 -8.23 20.22 0.00
C GLU A 27 -8.66 20.45 1.46
N ASP A 28 -7.85 21.16 2.25
CA ASP A 28 -8.18 21.59 3.61
C ASP A 28 -9.14 22.82 3.64
N GLY A 29 -9.66 23.27 2.51
CA GLY A 29 -10.50 24.46 2.42
C GLY A 29 -9.77 25.78 2.67
N LYS A 30 -8.43 25.82 2.52
CA LYS A 30 -7.59 26.98 2.79
C LYS A 30 -6.90 27.46 1.52
N LEU A 31 -6.91 28.78 1.30
CA LEU A 31 -6.08 29.41 0.27
C LEU A 31 -4.77 29.92 0.87
N PRO A 32 -3.68 30.01 0.08
CA PRO A 32 -2.40 30.52 0.56
C PRO A 32 -2.48 32.02 0.84
N ILE A 33 -2.33 32.41 2.10
CA ILE A 33 -2.46 33.83 2.56
C ILE A 33 -1.40 34.75 1.95
N LYS A 34 -0.23 34.19 1.57
CA LYS A 34 0.92 34.97 1.07
C LYS A 34 1.05 34.99 -0.46
N MET A 35 0.16 34.31 -1.17
CA MET A 35 0.18 34.29 -2.64
C MET A 35 -0.62 35.48 -3.17
N ASN A 36 -0.06 36.25 -4.09
CA ASN A 36 -0.81 37.33 -4.72
C ASN A 36 -1.92 36.78 -5.62
N THR A 37 -2.93 37.58 -5.90
CA THR A 37 -4.12 37.18 -6.66
C THR A 37 -3.78 36.75 -8.09
N ALA A 38 -2.79 37.36 -8.72
CA ALA A 38 -2.41 37.02 -10.09
C ALA A 38 -1.78 35.62 -10.17
N ASP A 39 -0.85 35.33 -9.25
CA ASP A 39 -0.20 34.00 -9.17
C ASP A 39 -1.22 32.91 -8.79
N LEU A 40 -2.12 33.19 -7.85
CA LEU A 40 -3.18 32.29 -7.47
C LEU A 40 -4.08 31.97 -8.68
N ASN A 41 -4.52 32.99 -9.42
CA ASN A 41 -5.35 32.79 -10.61
C ASN A 41 -4.62 31.98 -11.70
N ALA A 42 -3.31 32.21 -11.88
CA ALA A 42 -2.50 31.46 -12.83
C ALA A 42 -2.45 29.95 -12.44
N GLU A 43 -2.23 29.64 -11.16
CA GLU A 43 -2.22 28.26 -10.68
C GLU A 43 -3.61 27.60 -10.78
N LEU A 44 -4.68 28.30 -10.40
CA LEU A 44 -6.05 27.83 -10.54
C LEU A 44 -6.40 27.55 -11.99
N THR A 45 -5.99 28.42 -12.92
CA THR A 45 -6.21 28.23 -14.36
C THR A 45 -5.57 26.95 -14.88
N LYS A 46 -4.36 26.61 -14.42
CA LYS A 46 -3.70 25.34 -14.78
C LYS A 46 -4.54 24.13 -14.33
N LEU A 47 -5.00 24.15 -13.08
CA LEU A 47 -5.83 23.09 -12.52
C LEU A 47 -7.17 22.97 -13.28
N CYS A 48 -7.86 24.08 -13.47
CA CYS A 48 -9.14 24.13 -14.20
C CYS A 48 -9.00 23.60 -15.62
N ARG A 49 -7.91 23.94 -16.34
CA ARG A 49 -7.67 23.43 -17.70
C ARG A 49 -7.62 21.89 -17.72
N ILE A 50 -6.91 21.28 -16.77
CA ILE A 50 -6.82 19.80 -16.71
C ILE A 50 -8.16 19.19 -16.33
N ILE A 51 -8.81 19.74 -15.31
CA ILE A 51 -10.12 19.26 -14.86
C ILE A 51 -11.15 19.35 -16.00
N SER A 52 -11.27 20.49 -16.66
CA SER A 52 -12.23 20.68 -17.75
C SER A 52 -11.97 19.75 -18.93
N ARG A 53 -10.70 19.47 -19.26
CA ARG A 53 -10.35 18.56 -20.36
C ARG A 53 -10.69 17.10 -20.04
N LEU A 54 -10.62 16.70 -18.77
CA LEU A 54 -10.83 15.34 -18.31
C LEU A 54 -12.18 15.14 -17.63
N LEU A 55 -13.02 16.16 -17.63
CA LEU A 55 -14.33 16.12 -17.00
C LEU A 55 -15.19 15.00 -17.60
N ASP A 56 -15.85 14.27 -16.73
CA ASP A 56 -16.79 13.20 -17.13
C ASP A 56 -18.10 13.83 -17.62
N ARG A 57 -18.27 13.89 -18.94
CA ARG A 57 -19.43 14.52 -19.59
C ARG A 57 -20.73 13.77 -19.34
N ASP A 58 -20.66 12.47 -19.05
CA ASP A 58 -21.85 11.68 -18.71
C ASP A 58 -22.40 12.05 -17.33
N ILE A 59 -21.53 12.54 -16.43
CA ILE A 59 -21.95 13.05 -15.12
C ILE A 59 -22.46 14.50 -15.24
N PHE A 60 -21.81 15.32 -16.08
CA PHE A 60 -22.07 16.75 -16.19
C PHE A 60 -22.48 17.16 -17.62
N PRO A 61 -23.58 16.61 -18.18
CA PRO A 61 -23.96 16.89 -19.57
C PRO A 61 -24.36 18.34 -19.82
N TRP A 62 -24.70 19.09 -18.78
CA TRP A 62 -25.10 20.51 -18.88
C TRP A 62 -23.91 21.45 -19.07
N LEU A 63 -22.67 21.03 -18.82
CA LEU A 63 -21.51 21.90 -18.95
C LEU A 63 -21.15 22.23 -20.40
N ASP A 64 -21.68 21.47 -21.35
CA ASP A 64 -21.55 21.75 -22.79
C ASP A 64 -22.75 22.54 -23.35
N THR A 65 -23.71 22.85 -22.51
CA THR A 65 -24.91 23.61 -22.88
C THR A 65 -24.99 24.91 -22.12
N ALA A 66 -25.73 25.89 -22.65
CA ALA A 66 -25.99 27.15 -21.95
C ALA A 66 -27.08 27.03 -20.87
N ASN A 67 -27.64 25.84 -20.70
CA ASN A 67 -28.77 25.61 -19.79
C ASN A 67 -28.29 25.20 -18.41
N GLU A 68 -29.01 25.62 -17.37
CA GLU A 68 -28.80 25.09 -16.03
C GLU A 68 -29.23 23.61 -15.95
N PRO A 69 -28.57 22.81 -15.12
CA PRO A 69 -28.95 21.42 -14.93
C PRO A 69 -30.33 21.29 -14.29
N SER A 70 -31.10 20.32 -14.74
CA SER A 70 -32.35 19.94 -14.05
C SER A 70 -32.04 19.34 -12.68
N GLU A 71 -33.01 19.31 -11.78
CA GLU A 71 -32.90 18.70 -10.48
C GLU A 71 -32.48 17.23 -10.58
N GLN A 72 -33.08 16.49 -11.50
CA GLN A 72 -32.72 15.07 -11.74
C GLN A 72 -31.28 14.88 -12.21
N GLN A 73 -30.76 15.79 -13.04
CA GLN A 73 -29.35 15.75 -13.46
C GLN A 73 -28.42 16.04 -12.29
N ARG A 74 -28.74 17.00 -11.43
CA ARG A 74 -27.96 17.33 -10.22
C ARG A 74 -27.94 16.15 -9.26
N GLU A 75 -29.08 15.53 -9.00
CA GLU A 75 -29.22 14.38 -8.12
C GLU A 75 -28.39 13.19 -8.61
N ARG A 76 -28.50 12.86 -9.91
CA ARG A 76 -27.70 11.81 -10.53
C ARG A 76 -26.20 12.07 -10.39
N ALA A 77 -25.75 13.28 -10.69
CA ALA A 77 -24.35 13.66 -10.58
C ALA A 77 -23.86 13.56 -9.13
N SER A 78 -24.64 14.06 -8.17
CA SER A 78 -24.34 13.97 -6.75
C SER A 78 -24.22 12.53 -6.27
N THR A 79 -25.13 11.67 -6.69
CA THR A 79 -25.10 10.24 -6.35
C THR A 79 -23.84 9.55 -6.86
N ILE A 80 -23.48 9.77 -8.13
CA ILE A 80 -22.27 9.17 -8.74
C ILE A 80 -21.00 9.68 -8.05
N ILE A 81 -20.94 10.98 -7.75
CA ILE A 81 -19.78 11.57 -7.08
C ILE A 81 -19.67 11.05 -5.64
N ALA A 82 -20.80 10.96 -4.92
CA ALA A 82 -20.84 10.43 -3.56
C ALA A 82 -20.38 8.96 -3.54
N ASP A 83 -20.83 8.12 -4.47
CA ASP A 83 -20.38 6.74 -4.59
C ASP A 83 -18.86 6.65 -4.85
N ARG A 84 -18.37 7.41 -5.84
CA ARG A 84 -16.91 7.45 -6.14
C ARG A 84 -16.08 7.93 -4.94
N LEU A 85 -16.57 8.91 -4.19
CA LEU A 85 -15.91 9.42 -3.00
C LEU A 85 -15.91 8.38 -1.88
N THR A 86 -17.05 7.76 -1.62
CA THR A 86 -17.20 6.71 -0.60
C THR A 86 -16.25 5.55 -0.88
N ASN A 87 -16.20 5.06 -2.12
CA ASN A 87 -15.29 3.98 -2.51
C ASN A 87 -13.83 4.38 -2.31
N SER A 88 -13.46 5.62 -2.63
CA SER A 88 -12.08 6.10 -2.44
C SER A 88 -11.66 6.21 -0.98
N LEU A 89 -12.60 6.42 -0.06
CA LEU A 89 -12.36 6.47 1.38
C LEU A 89 -12.44 5.08 2.02
N ALA A 90 -13.36 4.24 1.54
CA ALA A 90 -13.56 2.89 2.09
C ALA A 90 -12.42 1.92 1.73
N ASP A 91 -11.89 1.97 0.52
CA ASP A 91 -10.84 1.06 0.06
C ASP A 91 -9.59 1.04 0.94
N PRO A 92 -9.00 2.18 1.36
CA PRO A 92 -7.87 2.18 2.28
C PRO A 92 -8.23 1.60 3.65
N GLU A 93 -9.42 1.91 4.19
CA GLU A 93 -9.87 1.42 5.49
C GLU A 93 -10.09 -0.10 5.47
N ILE A 94 -10.70 -0.62 4.40
CA ILE A 94 -10.87 -2.07 4.20
C ILE A 94 -9.51 -2.76 4.17
N ARG A 95 -8.54 -2.24 3.40
CA ARG A 95 -7.19 -2.81 3.32
C ARG A 95 -6.47 -2.79 4.67
N ASN A 96 -6.51 -1.66 5.37
CA ASN A 96 -5.90 -1.52 6.70
C ASN A 96 -6.52 -2.48 7.71
N THR A 97 -7.84 -2.68 7.64
CA THR A 97 -8.56 -3.61 8.52
C THR A 97 -8.19 -5.07 8.19
N GLN A 98 -8.08 -5.41 6.91
CA GLN A 98 -7.65 -6.74 6.47
C GLN A 98 -6.21 -7.04 6.91
N GLU A 99 -5.28 -6.10 6.69
CA GLU A 99 -3.89 -6.22 7.14
C GLU A 99 -3.83 -6.43 8.65
N ARG A 100 -4.52 -5.57 9.42
CA ARG A 100 -4.56 -5.68 10.89
C ARG A 100 -5.06 -7.05 11.33
N ARG A 101 -6.15 -7.55 10.74
CA ARG A 101 -6.68 -8.88 11.03
C ARG A 101 -5.66 -9.99 10.77
N GLN A 102 -4.91 -9.92 9.67
CA GLN A 102 -3.87 -10.89 9.36
C GLN A 102 -2.72 -10.83 10.39
N LEU A 103 -2.28 -9.63 10.76
CA LEU A 103 -1.23 -9.45 11.78
C LEU A 103 -1.69 -9.93 13.15
N ASP A 104 -2.94 -9.71 13.53
CA ASP A 104 -3.54 -10.21 14.78
C ASP A 104 -3.60 -11.73 14.80
N ALA A 105 -3.91 -12.38 13.67
CA ALA A 105 -3.89 -13.84 13.55
C ALA A 105 -2.47 -14.40 13.74
N ILE A 106 -1.47 -13.78 13.13
CA ILE A 106 -0.05 -14.13 13.32
C ILE A 106 0.37 -13.89 14.78
N ALA A 107 -0.02 -12.76 15.39
CA ALA A 107 0.30 -12.45 16.78
C ALA A 107 -0.26 -13.51 17.73
N LYS A 108 -1.53 -13.89 17.55
CA LYS A 108 -2.17 -14.93 18.35
C LYS A 108 -1.44 -16.26 18.21
N PHE A 109 -1.19 -16.71 16.97
CA PHE A 109 -0.47 -17.93 16.69
C PHE A 109 0.91 -17.97 17.38
N LEU A 110 1.69 -16.91 17.24
CA LEU A 110 3.02 -16.81 17.83
C LEU A 110 2.97 -16.80 19.36
N LYS A 111 2.01 -16.10 19.98
CA LYS A 111 1.79 -16.13 21.43
C LYS A 111 1.43 -17.53 21.92
N ASP A 112 0.55 -18.24 21.23
CA ASP A 112 0.16 -19.61 21.57
C ASP A 112 1.35 -20.58 21.44
N LYS A 113 2.27 -20.33 20.53
CA LYS A 113 3.56 -21.04 20.42
C LYS A 113 4.62 -20.53 21.41
N GLY A 114 4.30 -19.53 22.25
CA GLY A 114 5.14 -18.96 23.32
C GLY A 114 6.24 -18.03 22.82
N TYR A 115 6.06 -17.40 21.68
CA TYR A 115 6.89 -16.28 21.24
C TYR A 115 6.45 -14.99 21.95
N THR A 116 7.38 -14.07 22.11
CA THR A 116 7.13 -12.77 22.75
C THR A 116 7.27 -11.63 21.75
N GLU A 117 6.30 -10.76 21.70
CA GLU A 117 6.40 -9.54 20.91
C GLU A 117 7.41 -8.59 21.53
N GLN A 118 8.42 -8.19 20.77
CA GLN A 118 9.45 -7.26 21.21
C GLN A 118 9.78 -6.29 20.07
N PRO A 119 9.57 -4.97 20.25
CA PRO A 119 10.00 -3.99 19.27
C PRO A 119 11.50 -4.10 18.98
N HIS A 120 11.85 -4.11 17.70
CA HIS A 120 13.25 -4.10 17.26
C HIS A 120 13.59 -2.72 16.70
N PRO A 121 14.57 -2.00 17.26
CA PRO A 121 14.96 -0.68 16.76
C PRO A 121 15.52 -0.79 15.34
N ALA A 122 15.02 0.03 14.41
CA ALA A 122 15.51 0.06 13.03
C ALA A 122 17.00 0.44 12.88
N SER A 123 17.64 0.94 13.96
CA SER A 123 19.06 1.25 14.01
C SER A 123 19.95 0.03 14.30
N LYS A 124 19.37 -1.09 14.74
CA LYS A 124 20.10 -2.32 15.02
C LYS A 124 20.00 -3.29 13.85
N PRO A 125 21.05 -4.09 13.59
CA PRO A 125 20.99 -5.17 12.63
C PRO A 125 19.84 -6.15 12.97
N ILE A 126 19.16 -6.65 11.96
CA ILE A 126 18.07 -7.61 12.18
C ILE A 126 18.56 -8.93 12.81
N THR A 127 19.82 -9.27 12.59
CA THR A 127 20.50 -10.42 13.21
C THR A 127 20.55 -10.34 14.73
N ASP A 128 20.41 -9.14 15.30
CA ASP A 128 20.44 -8.93 16.76
C ASP A 128 19.08 -9.19 17.42
N MET A 129 18.07 -9.67 16.68
CA MET A 129 16.80 -10.07 17.26
C MET A 129 17.00 -11.24 18.24
N LYS A 130 16.36 -11.14 19.40
CA LYS A 130 16.46 -12.18 20.42
C LYS A 130 15.71 -13.45 19.99
N PRO A 131 16.26 -14.64 20.22
CA PRO A 131 15.54 -15.89 19.96
C PRO A 131 14.18 -15.95 20.66
N GLY A 132 13.18 -16.46 19.98
CA GLY A 132 11.82 -16.57 20.51
C GLY A 132 11.05 -15.23 20.55
N THR A 133 11.50 -14.22 19.83
CA THR A 133 10.79 -12.93 19.71
C THR A 133 10.30 -12.66 18.29
N TYR A 134 9.31 -11.80 18.18
CA TYR A 134 8.83 -11.26 16.91
C TYR A 134 8.53 -9.77 17.02
N CYS A 135 8.53 -9.08 15.89
CA CYS A 135 8.08 -7.69 15.81
C CYS A 135 7.32 -7.44 14.51
N PHE A 136 6.44 -6.43 14.56
CA PHE A 136 5.66 -5.98 13.42
C PHE A 136 6.22 -4.71 12.78
N ARG A 137 5.95 -4.53 11.48
CA ARG A 137 6.20 -3.29 10.72
C ARG A 137 7.65 -2.81 10.84
N LEU A 138 8.58 -3.72 10.63
CA LEU A 138 10.01 -3.43 10.71
C LEU A 138 10.49 -2.82 9.38
N ASN A 139 11.27 -1.75 9.48
CA ASN A 139 11.98 -1.16 8.35
C ASN A 139 13.44 -1.62 8.36
N LEU A 140 13.80 -2.50 7.44
CA LEU A 140 15.17 -3.00 7.32
C LEU A 140 16.05 -1.98 6.61
N LEU A 141 17.21 -1.68 7.19
CA LEU A 141 18.21 -0.81 6.57
C LEU A 141 19.10 -1.64 5.65
N MET A 142 19.11 -1.32 4.37
CA MET A 142 20.02 -1.90 3.38
C MET A 142 21.38 -1.19 3.50
N THR A 143 22.43 -1.91 3.89
CA THR A 143 23.73 -1.31 4.25
C THR A 143 24.69 -1.13 3.07
N LYS A 144 24.37 -1.53 1.85
CA LYS A 144 25.26 -1.33 0.70
C LYS A 144 24.89 -0.06 -0.08
N GLY A 145 25.50 1.06 0.30
CA GLY A 145 25.63 2.26 -0.54
C GLY A 145 24.46 3.23 -0.59
N GLN A 146 23.25 2.82 -0.30
CA GLN A 146 22.08 3.69 -0.20
C GLN A 146 21.27 3.37 1.06
N LYS A 147 20.82 4.40 1.79
CA LYS A 147 19.93 4.25 2.95
C LYS A 147 18.50 3.89 2.50
N VAL A 148 18.35 2.81 1.75
CA VAL A 148 17.04 2.29 1.37
C VAL A 148 16.46 1.52 2.53
N LYS A 149 15.22 1.81 2.90
CA LYS A 149 14.47 1.07 3.90
C LYS A 149 13.53 0.11 3.18
N VAL A 150 13.63 -1.17 3.51
CA VAL A 150 12.70 -2.18 3.02
C VAL A 150 11.73 -2.52 4.16
N PRO A 151 10.45 -2.16 4.04
CA PRO A 151 9.47 -2.51 5.05
C PRO A 151 9.13 -4.00 4.97
N VAL A 152 8.98 -4.65 6.12
CA VAL A 152 8.42 -6.01 6.26
C VAL A 152 7.34 -5.99 7.34
N ASP A 153 6.28 -6.76 7.13
CA ASP A 153 5.14 -6.72 8.04
C ASP A 153 5.43 -7.44 9.35
N VAL A 154 6.14 -8.58 9.30
CA VAL A 154 6.54 -9.34 10.49
C VAL A 154 7.95 -9.87 10.33
N ALA A 155 8.74 -9.78 11.40
CA ALA A 155 9.99 -10.48 11.53
C ALA A 155 9.94 -11.39 12.77
N ILE A 156 10.33 -12.66 12.64
CA ILE A 156 10.25 -13.67 13.69
C ILE A 156 11.62 -14.33 13.85
N GLN A 157 12.20 -14.21 15.03
CA GLN A 157 13.44 -14.94 15.36
C GLN A 157 13.08 -16.29 15.98
N PRO A 158 13.39 -17.41 15.32
CA PRO A 158 13.17 -18.73 15.88
C PRO A 158 13.77 -18.90 17.27
N ARG A 159 13.19 -19.76 18.10
CA ARG A 159 13.72 -20.03 19.45
C ARG A 159 15.09 -20.69 19.44
N ARG A 160 15.36 -21.47 18.38
CA ARG A 160 16.65 -22.13 18.14
C ARG A 160 17.14 -21.76 16.75
N PRO A 161 17.59 -20.50 16.57
CA PRO A 161 18.08 -20.10 15.26
C PRO A 161 19.34 -20.91 14.93
N ALA A 162 19.47 -21.32 13.68
CA ALA A 162 20.76 -21.79 13.20
C ALA A 162 21.75 -20.61 13.22
N GLN A 163 23.04 -20.93 13.40
CA GLN A 163 24.08 -19.91 13.43
C GLN A 163 24.02 -19.08 12.14
N ASP A 164 24.08 -17.76 12.26
CA ASP A 164 24.03 -16.78 11.17
C ASP A 164 22.75 -16.78 10.33
N ARG A 165 21.68 -17.46 10.77
CA ARG A 165 20.40 -17.44 10.08
C ARG A 165 19.62 -16.16 10.40
N LEU A 166 19.14 -15.51 9.35
CA LEU A 166 18.24 -14.37 9.47
C LEU A 166 16.89 -14.79 10.09
N PRO A 167 16.20 -13.88 10.79
CA PRO A 167 14.80 -14.07 11.16
C PRO A 167 13.92 -14.40 9.94
N LEU A 168 12.86 -15.15 10.17
CA LEU A 168 11.81 -15.34 9.16
C LEU A 168 11.09 -14.01 8.94
N LEU A 169 11.09 -13.56 7.70
CA LEU A 169 10.42 -12.33 7.26
C LEU A 169 9.09 -12.70 6.62
N ILE A 170 8.01 -12.04 7.04
CA ILE A 170 6.67 -12.27 6.50
C ILE A 170 6.12 -10.98 5.94
N GLU A 171 5.53 -11.09 4.75
CA GLU A 171 4.70 -10.06 4.13
C GLU A 171 3.26 -10.55 4.06
N ALA A 172 2.35 -9.82 4.69
CA ALA A 172 0.93 -10.16 4.70
C ALA A 172 0.24 -9.59 3.44
N LYS A 173 -0.46 -10.44 2.72
CA LYS A 173 -1.20 -10.07 1.51
C LYS A 173 -2.61 -10.58 1.56
N SER A 174 -3.56 -9.67 1.30
CA SER A 174 -4.96 -10.03 1.09
C SER A 174 -5.40 -9.64 -0.32
N ALA A 175 -6.13 -10.51 -0.99
CA ALA A 175 -6.71 -10.26 -2.29
C ALA A 175 -8.21 -10.50 -2.25
N GLY A 176 -8.99 -9.42 -2.43
CA GLY A 176 -10.45 -9.49 -2.61
C GLY A 176 -10.86 -9.71 -4.06
N ASP A 177 -9.97 -9.35 -5.00
CA ASP A 177 -10.19 -9.47 -6.43
C ASP A 177 -8.88 -9.68 -7.23
N PHE A 178 -9.03 -9.98 -8.53
CA PHE A 178 -7.91 -10.24 -9.45
C PHE A 178 -7.15 -8.99 -9.91
N THR A 179 -7.64 -7.78 -9.66
CA THR A 179 -7.28 -6.59 -10.44
C THR A 179 -5.90 -6.03 -10.18
N ASN A 180 -5.21 -6.44 -9.10
CA ASN A 180 -3.91 -5.87 -8.71
C ASN A 180 -2.76 -6.88 -8.54
N THR A 181 -2.96 -8.15 -8.93
CA THR A 181 -1.96 -9.20 -8.73
C THR A 181 -0.65 -8.91 -9.47
N ASN A 182 -0.71 -8.43 -10.71
CA ASN A 182 0.50 -8.14 -11.52
C ASN A 182 1.39 -7.02 -10.95
N LYS A 183 0.79 -6.00 -10.33
CA LYS A 183 1.56 -4.94 -9.67
C LYS A 183 2.24 -5.48 -8.41
N ARG A 184 1.51 -6.27 -7.63
CA ARG A 184 2.00 -6.88 -6.39
C ARG A 184 3.20 -7.79 -6.65
N ARG A 185 3.15 -8.67 -7.66
CA ARG A 185 4.27 -9.53 -8.05
C ARG A 185 5.58 -8.78 -8.25
N LYS A 186 5.53 -7.65 -8.96
CA LYS A 186 6.71 -6.82 -9.19
C LYS A 186 7.25 -6.19 -7.90
N GLU A 187 6.38 -5.81 -6.98
CA GLU A 187 6.76 -5.24 -5.69
C GLU A 187 7.45 -6.29 -4.82
N GLU A 188 6.93 -7.52 -4.79
CA GLU A 188 7.46 -8.64 -4.01
C GLU A 188 8.79 -9.13 -4.58
N ALA A 189 8.90 -9.34 -5.89
CA ALA A 189 10.15 -9.68 -6.56
C ALA A 189 11.23 -8.61 -6.31
N THR A 190 10.88 -7.33 -6.40
CA THR A 190 11.82 -6.25 -6.08
C THR A 190 12.28 -6.31 -4.63
N LYS A 191 11.35 -6.56 -3.70
CA LYS A 191 11.64 -6.65 -2.27
C LYS A 191 12.58 -7.80 -1.96
N ILE A 192 12.32 -9.02 -2.48
CA ILE A 192 13.20 -10.17 -2.23
C ILE A 192 14.58 -9.95 -2.82
N HIS A 193 14.70 -9.41 -4.03
CA HIS A 193 16.00 -9.11 -4.64
C HIS A 193 16.79 -8.07 -3.82
N GLN A 194 16.13 -7.04 -3.27
CA GLN A 194 16.78 -6.08 -2.38
C GLN A 194 17.27 -6.72 -1.09
N LEU A 195 16.48 -7.61 -0.51
CA LEU A 195 16.86 -8.36 0.69
C LEU A 195 18.03 -9.30 0.41
N GLN A 196 18.00 -10.04 -0.69
CA GLN A 196 19.08 -10.93 -1.12
C GLN A 196 20.38 -10.17 -1.40
N ALA A 197 20.30 -9.02 -2.05
CA ALA A 197 21.47 -8.17 -2.30
C ALA A 197 22.13 -7.65 -1.00
N ALA A 198 21.34 -7.46 0.06
CA ALA A 198 21.83 -6.94 1.32
C ALA A 198 22.32 -8.05 2.29
N TYR A 199 21.63 -9.18 2.32
CA TYR A 199 21.82 -10.21 3.33
C TYR A 199 22.28 -11.57 2.78
N GLY A 200 22.42 -11.71 1.46
CA GLY A 200 22.78 -12.95 0.79
C GLY A 200 21.58 -13.70 0.19
N GLU A 201 21.87 -14.72 -0.60
CA GLU A 201 20.86 -15.40 -1.42
C GLU A 201 19.78 -16.14 -0.62
N THR A 202 20.09 -16.56 0.61
CA THR A 202 19.19 -17.35 1.47
C THR A 202 18.46 -16.48 2.51
N VAL A 203 17.63 -15.55 2.05
CA VAL A 203 16.75 -14.79 2.96
C VAL A 203 15.46 -15.57 3.20
N PRO A 204 15.12 -15.94 4.45
CA PRO A 204 13.85 -16.60 4.75
C PRO A 204 12.71 -15.59 4.66
N PHE A 205 12.14 -15.44 3.47
CA PHE A 205 11.04 -14.53 3.17
C PHE A 205 9.83 -15.31 2.70
N VAL A 206 8.66 -15.01 3.24
CA VAL A 206 7.41 -15.74 3.01
C VAL A 206 6.25 -14.78 2.87
N LEU A 207 5.32 -15.10 1.95
CA LEU A 207 4.03 -14.43 1.86
C LEU A 207 3.00 -15.10 2.77
N PHE A 208 2.27 -14.29 3.53
CA PHE A 208 1.11 -14.76 4.31
C PHE A 208 -0.16 -14.33 3.60
N LEU A 209 -0.83 -15.30 2.94
CA LEU A 209 -1.86 -15.05 1.96
C LEU A 209 -3.27 -15.25 2.54
N CYS A 210 -4.16 -14.27 2.29
CA CYS A 210 -5.59 -14.35 2.58
C CYS A 210 -6.41 -13.95 1.35
N GLY A 211 -7.46 -14.72 1.06
CA GLY A 211 -8.34 -14.46 -0.07
C GLY A 211 -7.98 -15.27 -1.30
N TYR A 212 -8.16 -14.70 -2.49
CA TYR A 212 -7.95 -15.41 -3.75
C TYR A 212 -6.66 -14.99 -4.45
N PHE A 213 -5.80 -15.97 -4.72
CA PHE A 213 -4.60 -15.84 -5.54
C PHE A 213 -4.60 -16.93 -6.60
N GLY A 214 -4.55 -16.55 -7.87
CA GLY A 214 -4.56 -17.49 -8.99
C GLY A 214 -3.24 -18.27 -9.11
N SER A 215 -3.29 -19.38 -9.84
CA SER A 215 -2.11 -20.21 -10.13
C SER A 215 -0.97 -19.44 -10.79
N ASP A 216 -1.31 -18.46 -11.64
CA ASP A 216 -0.33 -17.62 -12.34
C ASP A 216 0.46 -16.75 -11.37
N TYR A 217 -0.22 -16.21 -10.35
CA TYR A 217 0.44 -15.44 -9.29
C TYR A 217 1.39 -16.32 -8.49
N LEU A 218 0.89 -17.47 -8.01
CA LEU A 218 1.67 -18.40 -7.19
C LEU A 218 2.84 -19.00 -7.97
N GLY A 219 2.64 -19.31 -9.25
CA GLY A 219 3.70 -19.81 -10.11
C GLY A 219 4.83 -18.78 -10.32
N TYR A 220 4.47 -17.50 -10.40
CA TYR A 220 5.46 -16.41 -10.49
C TYR A 220 6.25 -16.27 -9.18
N GLU A 221 5.58 -16.24 -8.02
CA GLU A 221 6.26 -16.16 -6.73
C GLU A 221 7.19 -17.35 -6.49
N ALA A 222 6.77 -18.56 -6.87
CA ALA A 222 7.61 -19.75 -6.82
C ALA A 222 8.85 -19.63 -7.73
N ALA A 223 8.72 -19.04 -8.92
CA ALA A 223 9.83 -18.80 -9.83
C ALA A 223 10.86 -17.80 -9.27
N GLU A 224 10.42 -16.84 -8.46
CA GLU A 224 11.27 -15.90 -7.72
C GLU A 224 11.84 -16.50 -6.42
N GLY A 225 11.54 -17.77 -6.11
CA GLY A 225 11.98 -18.44 -4.89
C GLY A 225 11.25 -17.98 -3.63
N ILE A 226 10.05 -17.43 -3.78
CA ILE A 226 9.23 -16.96 -2.66
C ILE A 226 8.22 -18.03 -2.28
N ASP A 227 8.28 -18.49 -1.04
CA ASP A 227 7.30 -19.39 -0.44
C ASP A 227 6.10 -18.63 0.10
N TRP A 228 4.99 -19.35 0.35
CA TRP A 228 3.82 -18.76 0.98
C TRP A 228 3.14 -19.69 1.97
N VAL A 229 2.44 -19.08 2.92
CA VAL A 229 1.56 -19.74 3.87
C VAL A 229 0.17 -19.10 3.77
N TRP A 230 -0.86 -19.96 3.69
CA TRP A 230 -2.23 -19.48 3.70
C TRP A 230 -2.69 -19.17 5.13
N GLU A 231 -3.46 -18.10 5.31
CA GLU A 231 -4.02 -17.71 6.62
C GLU A 231 -4.78 -18.87 7.30
N HIS A 232 -5.58 -19.61 6.53
CA HIS A 232 -6.32 -20.77 7.04
C HIS A 232 -5.45 -22.01 7.35
N ARG A 233 -4.17 -21.95 7.03
CA ARG A 233 -3.15 -22.97 7.29
C ARG A 233 -1.94 -22.39 8.02
N ILE A 234 -2.18 -21.47 8.95
CA ILE A 234 -1.12 -20.77 9.67
C ILE A 234 -0.12 -21.70 10.38
N ASP A 235 -0.53 -22.91 10.75
CA ASP A 235 0.36 -23.93 11.33
C ASP A 235 1.49 -24.35 10.39
N ASP A 236 1.39 -24.10 9.07
CA ASP A 236 2.47 -24.39 8.13
C ASP A 236 3.70 -23.48 8.37
N LEU A 237 3.57 -22.37 9.11
CA LEU A 237 4.71 -21.56 9.57
C LEU A 237 5.71 -22.38 10.40
N VAL A 238 5.25 -23.40 11.12
CA VAL A 238 6.14 -24.29 11.89
C VAL A 238 7.13 -25.03 10.98
N LYS A 239 6.72 -25.39 9.76
CA LYS A 239 7.56 -26.08 8.78
C LYS A 239 8.70 -25.20 8.26
N LEU A 240 8.59 -23.89 8.45
CA LEU A 240 9.60 -22.91 8.06
C LEU A 240 10.64 -22.64 9.15
N GLY A 241 10.57 -23.42 10.25
CA GLY A 241 11.59 -23.43 11.32
C GLY A 241 11.26 -22.58 12.55
N LEU A 242 9.96 -22.32 12.78
CA LEU A 242 9.47 -21.68 14.01
C LEU A 242 9.34 -22.66 15.17
#